data_c4b0e5dd94432eefe0036c9c9a687995
#
_entry.id   c4b0e5dd94432eefe0036c9c9a687995
#
_cell.length_a   1.000
_cell.length_b   1.000
_cell.length_c   1.000
_cell.angle_alpha   90.00
_cell.angle_beta   90.00
_cell.angle_gamma   90.00
#
_symmetry.space_group_name_H-M   'P 1'
#
loop_
_entity.id
_entity.type
_entity.pdbx_description
1 polymer ?
#
loop_
_entity_poly.entity_id
_entity_poly.type
_entity_poly.pdbx_seq_one_letter_code
_entity_poly.pdbx_strand_id
1 'polypeptide(L)'
;GDFAHKLLGLGQTIGAAFADFAPGLAPFDWLVGIVGAVAFRLLIYFKSKNAKKYRRDAEYGSARWGTEKDIKPFVDPKFENNMLLTATERLTMNTRPQNPANARNLNFCGIGSSGSGKTRFWLTPQLLQAHSSYVVVDPKGGVLGQVGSFLQKCGYKIKVFNSIDFSKSMHYNPLSYCLLYT
;
A
#
# COMPACT_ATOMS: atom_id res chain seq x y z
N GLY A 1 -4.43 51.03 38.61
CA GLY A 1 -3.10 51.60 38.34
C GLY A 1 -1.95 50.63 38.50
N ASP A 2 -2.11 49.49 39.17
CA ASP A 2 -1.00 48.62 39.57
C ASP A 2 -0.47 47.72 38.46
N PHE A 3 -1.32 47.31 37.52
CA PHE A 3 -0.93 46.39 36.43
C PHE A 3 -0.08 47.10 35.36
N ALA A 4 -0.42 48.32 34.98
CA ALA A 4 0.34 49.09 33.99
C ALA A 4 1.74 49.48 34.52
N HIS A 5 1.87 49.79 35.81
CA HIS A 5 3.15 50.06 36.45
C HIS A 5 4.03 48.78 36.50
N LYS A 6 3.46 47.62 36.76
CA LYS A 6 4.17 46.35 36.73
C LYS A 6 4.63 45.99 35.33
N LEU A 7 3.80 46.28 34.28
CA LEU A 7 4.15 46.01 32.90
C LEU A 7 5.30 46.92 32.39
N LEU A 8 5.29 48.18 32.74
CA LEU A 8 6.37 49.13 32.41
C LEU A 8 7.67 48.79 33.14
N GLY A 9 7.56 48.32 34.41
CA GLY A 9 8.71 47.81 35.17
C GLY A 9 9.34 46.53 34.58
N LEU A 10 8.54 45.68 33.95
CA LEU A 10 9.00 44.44 33.29
C LEU A 10 9.98 44.74 32.13
N GLY A 11 9.69 45.77 31.32
CA GLY A 11 10.57 46.17 30.22
C GLY A 11 11.92 46.68 30.69
N GLN A 12 11.96 47.38 31.81
CA GLN A 12 13.22 47.88 32.39
C GLN A 12 14.02 46.75 33.06
N THR A 13 13.36 45.81 33.76
CA THR A 13 14.02 44.67 34.37
C THR A 13 14.56 43.66 33.34
N ILE A 14 13.83 43.46 32.24
CA ILE A 14 14.31 42.64 31.12
C ILE A 14 15.54 43.31 30.45
N GLY A 15 15.50 44.64 30.22
CA GLY A 15 16.60 45.37 29.65
C GLY A 15 17.87 45.30 30.55
N ALA A 16 17.71 45.46 31.87
CA ALA A 16 18.80 45.35 32.83
C ALA A 16 19.36 43.91 32.92
N ALA A 17 18.49 42.88 32.82
CA ALA A 17 18.93 41.48 32.82
C ALA A 17 19.72 41.09 31.57
N PHE A 18 19.46 41.73 30.43
CA PHE A 18 20.26 41.56 29.20
C PHE A 18 21.55 42.40 29.19
N ALA A 19 21.65 43.45 30.00
CA ALA A 19 22.85 44.27 30.10
C ALA A 19 23.91 43.61 31.01
N ASP A 20 23.51 42.81 31.97
CA ASP A 20 24.40 42.09 32.90
C ASP A 20 24.46 40.62 32.54
N PHE A 21 25.30 40.30 31.53
CA PHE A 21 25.48 38.95 30.99
C PHE A 21 26.40 38.05 31.84
N ALA A 22 26.72 38.46 33.07
CA ALA A 22 27.50 37.65 33.98
C ALA A 22 26.65 36.47 34.51
N PRO A 23 27.00 35.21 34.22
CA PRO A 23 26.22 34.06 34.74
C PRO A 23 26.30 34.09 36.27
N GLY A 24 25.11 34.20 36.90
CA GLY A 24 25.01 34.06 38.34
C GLY A 24 25.56 32.71 38.79
N LEU A 25 26.48 32.69 39.74
CA LEU A 25 27.07 31.48 40.30
C LEU A 25 26.21 30.89 41.44
N ALA A 26 24.98 31.41 41.65
CA ALA A 26 24.09 30.90 42.65
C ALA A 26 23.59 29.47 42.25
N PRO A 27 23.56 28.53 43.20
CA PRO A 27 23.13 27.16 42.91
C PRO A 27 21.67 27.08 42.34
N PHE A 28 20.85 28.07 42.67
CA PHE A 28 19.49 28.19 42.14
C PHE A 28 19.49 28.53 40.63
N ASP A 29 20.40 29.36 40.16
CA ASP A 29 20.48 29.73 38.74
C ASP A 29 20.89 28.53 37.87
N TRP A 30 21.77 27.70 38.39
CA TRP A 30 22.16 26.43 37.77
C TRP A 30 20.98 25.46 37.66
N LEU A 31 20.16 25.36 38.73
CA LEU A 31 18.98 24.50 38.75
C LEU A 31 17.95 24.96 37.69
N VAL A 32 17.67 26.26 37.60
CA VAL A 32 16.76 26.85 36.60
C VAL A 32 17.30 26.60 35.17
N GLY A 33 18.61 26.78 34.97
CA GLY A 33 19.25 26.53 33.69
C GLY A 33 19.14 25.05 33.24
N ILE A 34 19.37 24.10 34.15
CA ILE A 34 19.28 22.66 33.86
C ILE A 34 17.83 22.28 33.55
N VAL A 35 16.87 22.75 34.36
CA VAL A 35 15.43 22.46 34.13
C VAL A 35 14.99 23.05 32.78
N GLY A 36 15.41 24.28 32.46
CA GLY A 36 15.12 24.91 31.18
C GLY A 36 15.71 24.14 30.00
N ALA A 37 16.94 23.70 30.11
CA ALA A 37 17.61 22.90 29.08
C ALA A 37 16.93 21.55 28.85
N VAL A 38 16.54 20.87 29.93
CA VAL A 38 15.82 19.59 29.85
C VAL A 38 14.42 19.79 29.22
N ALA A 39 13.70 20.81 29.65
CA ALA A 39 12.39 21.13 29.08
C ALA A 39 12.47 21.45 27.58
N PHE A 40 13.45 22.26 27.17
CA PHE A 40 13.71 22.61 25.78
C PHE A 40 14.08 21.36 24.94
N ARG A 41 14.92 20.50 25.49
CA ARG A 41 15.27 19.23 24.84
C ARG A 41 14.08 18.31 24.66
N LEU A 42 13.20 18.21 25.66
CA LEU A 42 11.97 17.44 25.58
C LEU A 42 11.01 18.02 24.51
N LEU A 43 10.86 19.33 24.45
CA LEU A 43 10.04 19.99 23.41
C LEU A 43 10.56 19.68 22.01
N ILE A 44 11.90 19.77 21.78
CA ILE A 44 12.49 19.42 20.50
C ILE A 44 12.27 17.92 20.20
N TYR A 45 12.44 17.06 21.19
CA TYR A 45 12.22 15.61 21.02
C TYR A 45 10.79 15.29 20.60
N PHE A 46 9.77 15.84 21.28
CA PHE A 46 8.36 15.63 20.94
C PHE A 46 8.02 16.23 19.58
N LYS A 47 8.52 17.40 19.26
CA LYS A 47 8.33 18.04 17.95
C LYS A 47 8.99 17.22 16.84
N SER A 48 10.18 16.69 17.06
CA SER A 48 10.87 15.84 16.10
C SER A 48 10.15 14.49 15.90
N LYS A 49 9.63 13.90 16.97
CA LYS A 49 8.89 12.63 16.90
C LYS A 49 7.56 12.77 16.13
N ASN A 50 6.89 13.93 16.28
CA ASN A 50 5.64 14.23 15.63
C ASN A 50 5.80 14.93 14.27
N ALA A 51 7.04 15.31 13.91
CA ALA A 51 7.32 15.91 12.61
C ALA A 51 7.06 14.87 11.52
N LYS A 52 6.15 15.19 10.58
CA LYS A 52 5.98 14.39 9.37
C LYS A 52 7.34 14.31 8.68
N LYS A 53 7.86 13.10 8.53
CA LYS A 53 9.12 12.87 7.79
C LYS A 53 8.86 13.10 6.31
N TYR A 54 8.96 14.33 5.87
CA TYR A 54 9.05 14.64 4.45
C TYR A 54 10.42 14.15 3.97
N ARG A 55 10.43 13.18 3.07
CA ARG A 55 11.65 12.80 2.38
C ARG A 55 11.97 13.93 1.40
N ARG A 56 13.15 14.54 1.54
CA ARG A 56 13.72 15.39 0.49
C ARG A 56 13.76 14.53 -0.79
N ASP A 57 13.36 15.07 -1.92
CA ASP A 57 13.30 14.41 -3.24
C ASP A 57 12.11 13.46 -3.52
N ALA A 58 11.04 13.50 -2.72
CA ALA A 58 9.80 12.76 -2.98
C ALA A 58 8.60 13.70 -3.13
N GLU A 59 8.58 14.52 -4.17
CA GLU A 59 7.52 15.50 -4.41
C GLU A 59 6.13 14.86 -4.63
N TYR A 60 6.08 13.60 -5.10
CA TYR A 60 4.85 12.88 -5.46
C TYR A 60 4.61 11.60 -4.66
N GLY A 61 5.24 11.44 -3.51
CA GLY A 61 5.08 10.28 -2.65
C GLY A 61 6.38 9.52 -2.39
N SER A 62 6.35 8.61 -1.42
CA SER A 62 7.51 7.79 -1.04
C SER A 62 7.54 6.44 -1.78
N ALA A 63 6.88 6.33 -2.94
CA ALA A 63 6.86 5.11 -3.73
C ALA A 63 8.26 4.80 -4.30
N ARG A 64 8.68 3.54 -4.19
CA ARG A 64 9.90 3.01 -4.79
C ARG A 64 9.60 1.63 -5.36
N TRP A 65 10.43 1.19 -6.27
CA TRP A 65 10.37 -0.19 -6.72
C TRP A 65 10.67 -1.14 -5.54
N GLY A 66 9.83 -2.18 -5.40
CA GLY A 66 10.02 -3.21 -4.39
C GLY A 66 11.27 -4.05 -4.67
N THR A 67 11.90 -4.52 -3.61
CA THR A 67 12.98 -5.52 -3.67
C THR A 67 12.42 -6.89 -3.27
N GLU A 68 13.16 -7.96 -3.53
CA GLU A 68 12.80 -9.33 -3.10
C GLU A 68 12.43 -9.39 -1.60
N LYS A 69 13.14 -8.64 -0.75
CA LYS A 69 12.86 -8.55 0.70
C LYS A 69 11.49 -7.95 1.01
N ASP A 70 11.03 -7.03 0.17
CA ASP A 70 9.72 -6.39 0.34
C ASP A 70 8.59 -7.34 -0.12
N ILE A 71 8.85 -8.22 -1.07
CA ILE A 71 7.89 -9.16 -1.64
C ILE A 71 7.75 -10.42 -0.77
N LYS A 72 8.84 -10.88 -0.16
CA LYS A 72 8.90 -12.12 0.63
C LYS A 72 7.76 -12.31 1.64
N PRO A 73 7.30 -11.29 2.41
CA PRO A 73 6.17 -11.42 3.35
C PRO A 73 4.82 -11.72 2.67
N PHE A 74 4.73 -11.53 1.36
CA PHE A 74 3.52 -11.71 0.55
C PHE A 74 3.55 -12.96 -0.32
N VAL A 75 4.51 -13.84 -0.11
CA VAL A 75 4.65 -15.11 -0.84
C VAL A 75 4.17 -16.24 0.07
N ASP A 76 3.26 -17.09 -0.44
CA ASP A 76 2.87 -18.31 0.26
C ASP A 76 3.94 -19.40 0.06
N PRO A 77 4.28 -20.17 1.10
CA PRO A 77 5.22 -21.30 0.98
C PRO A 77 4.78 -22.35 -0.06
N LYS A 78 3.46 -22.59 -0.16
CA LYS A 78 2.91 -23.49 -1.18
C LYS A 78 2.82 -22.76 -2.51
N PHE A 79 3.48 -23.31 -3.53
CA PHE A 79 3.51 -22.68 -4.86
C PHE A 79 2.10 -22.45 -5.43
N GLU A 80 1.21 -23.42 -5.28
CA GLU A 80 -0.16 -23.43 -5.81
C GLU A 80 -1.03 -22.30 -5.24
N ASN A 81 -0.72 -21.77 -4.05
CA ASN A 81 -1.46 -20.70 -3.41
C ASN A 81 -1.02 -19.31 -3.87
N ASN A 82 -0.15 -19.23 -4.87
CA ASN A 82 0.37 -17.96 -5.35
C ASN A 82 -0.08 -17.68 -6.77
N MET A 83 -0.32 -16.42 -7.06
CA MET A 83 -0.46 -15.88 -8.39
C MET A 83 0.93 -15.62 -8.98
N LEU A 84 1.19 -16.07 -10.18
CA LEU A 84 2.44 -15.85 -10.90
C LEU A 84 2.46 -14.43 -11.49
N LEU A 85 3.45 -13.64 -11.16
CA LEU A 85 3.63 -12.31 -11.72
C LEU A 85 4.64 -12.29 -12.86
N THR A 86 5.76 -12.95 -12.66
CA THR A 86 6.85 -13.13 -13.64
C THR A 86 7.34 -14.57 -13.58
N ALA A 87 8.41 -14.88 -14.28
CA ALA A 87 9.07 -16.19 -14.20
C ALA A 87 9.61 -16.49 -12.79
N THR A 88 9.96 -15.47 -12.02
CA THR A 88 10.57 -15.61 -10.69
C THR A 88 9.67 -15.12 -9.56
N GLU A 89 8.83 -14.13 -9.81
CA GLU A 89 8.06 -13.46 -8.79
C GLU A 89 6.62 -13.95 -8.73
N ARG A 90 6.13 -14.12 -7.50
CA ARG A 90 4.78 -14.56 -7.20
C ARG A 90 4.24 -13.90 -5.95
N LEU A 91 2.93 -13.81 -5.81
CA LEU A 91 2.25 -13.26 -4.64
C LEU A 91 1.13 -14.19 -4.20
N THR A 92 0.95 -14.30 -2.88
CA THR A 92 -0.12 -15.11 -2.30
C THR A 92 -1.51 -14.64 -2.74
N MET A 93 -2.41 -15.59 -2.99
CA MET A 93 -3.84 -15.32 -3.18
C MET A 93 -4.61 -15.22 -1.86
N ASN A 94 -3.95 -15.41 -0.73
CA ASN A 94 -4.59 -15.30 0.57
C ASN A 94 -4.82 -13.83 0.95
N THR A 95 -6.07 -13.40 0.95
CA THR A 95 -6.49 -12.05 1.35
C THR A 95 -6.54 -11.83 2.86
N ARG A 96 -6.47 -12.92 3.64
CA ARG A 96 -6.52 -12.90 5.11
C ARG A 96 -5.31 -13.61 5.71
N PRO A 97 -4.10 -13.02 5.59
CA PRO A 97 -2.90 -13.60 6.18
C PRO A 97 -2.96 -13.53 7.70
N GLN A 98 -2.13 -14.33 8.38
CA GLN A 98 -2.03 -14.31 9.85
C GLN A 98 -1.64 -12.93 10.39
N ASN A 99 -0.77 -12.21 9.67
CA ASN A 99 -0.44 -10.82 10.00
C ASN A 99 -1.34 -9.87 9.20
N PRO A 100 -2.29 -9.16 9.82
CA PRO A 100 -3.19 -8.24 9.13
C PRO A 100 -2.48 -7.10 8.37
N ALA A 101 -1.26 -6.74 8.79
CA ALA A 101 -0.46 -5.73 8.10
C ALA A 101 -0.05 -6.16 6.68
N ASN A 102 -0.04 -7.47 6.41
CA ASN A 102 0.27 -8.03 5.09
C ASN A 102 -0.98 -8.24 4.22
N ALA A 103 -2.19 -7.95 4.73
CA ALA A 103 -3.40 -8.07 3.95
C ALA A 103 -3.38 -7.11 2.76
N ARG A 104 -3.68 -7.63 1.56
CA ARG A 104 -3.74 -6.86 0.31
C ARG A 104 -4.96 -7.31 -0.49
N ASN A 105 -5.47 -6.41 -1.33
CA ASN A 105 -6.43 -6.82 -2.35
C ASN A 105 -5.70 -7.57 -3.48
N LEU A 106 -6.47 -8.32 -4.25
CA LEU A 106 -5.95 -9.11 -5.39
C LEU A 106 -6.16 -8.40 -6.74
N ASN A 107 -6.29 -7.08 -6.74
CA ASN A 107 -6.42 -6.32 -7.98
C ASN A 107 -5.03 -6.11 -8.59
N PHE A 108 -4.87 -6.55 -9.83
CA PHE A 108 -3.63 -6.42 -10.60
C PHE A 108 -3.86 -5.57 -11.85
N CYS A 109 -2.92 -4.72 -12.14
CA CYS A 109 -2.91 -3.92 -13.36
C CYS A 109 -1.65 -4.23 -14.16
N GLY A 110 -1.83 -4.92 -15.29
CA GLY A 110 -0.75 -5.21 -16.23
C GLY A 110 -0.70 -4.15 -17.33
N ILE A 111 0.35 -3.33 -17.36
CA ILE A 111 0.54 -2.27 -18.34
C ILE A 111 1.56 -2.71 -19.39
N GLY A 112 1.22 -2.54 -20.66
CA GLY A 112 2.13 -2.85 -21.75
C GLY A 112 1.51 -2.53 -23.10
N SER A 113 2.33 -2.26 -24.11
CA SER A 113 1.93 -2.00 -25.49
C SER A 113 1.33 -3.26 -26.16
N SER A 114 0.76 -3.10 -27.35
CA SER A 114 0.35 -4.25 -28.17
C SER A 114 1.58 -5.12 -28.47
N GLY A 115 1.42 -6.45 -28.39
CA GLY A 115 2.52 -7.38 -28.63
C GLY A 115 3.50 -7.57 -27.46
N SER A 116 3.37 -6.85 -26.35
CA SER A 116 4.26 -7.02 -25.17
C SER A 116 4.13 -8.36 -24.44
N GLY A 117 3.27 -9.24 -24.91
CA GLY A 117 3.13 -10.58 -24.37
C GLY A 117 2.29 -10.72 -23.11
N LYS A 118 1.49 -9.70 -22.74
CA LYS A 118 0.60 -9.74 -21.56
C LYS A 118 -0.23 -11.02 -21.46
N THR A 119 -0.87 -11.41 -22.56
CA THR A 119 -1.68 -12.64 -22.58
C THR A 119 -0.78 -13.87 -22.45
N ARG A 120 0.31 -13.94 -23.19
CA ARG A 120 1.18 -15.12 -23.25
C ARG A 120 1.96 -15.35 -21.95
N PHE A 121 2.53 -14.30 -21.36
CA PHE A 121 3.45 -14.42 -20.23
C PHE A 121 2.77 -14.23 -18.88
N TRP A 122 1.57 -13.68 -18.83
CA TRP A 122 0.85 -13.48 -17.58
C TRP A 122 -0.49 -14.22 -17.54
N LEU A 123 -1.44 -13.94 -18.44
CA LEU A 123 -2.78 -14.50 -18.38
C LEU A 123 -2.77 -16.03 -18.61
N THR A 124 -2.10 -16.51 -19.65
CA THR A 124 -2.03 -17.93 -19.95
C THR A 124 -1.45 -18.78 -18.82
N PRO A 125 -0.30 -18.42 -18.19
CA PRO A 125 0.19 -19.13 -17.01
C PRO A 125 -0.77 -19.18 -15.83
N GLN A 126 -1.52 -18.08 -15.57
CA GLN A 126 -2.53 -18.07 -14.50
C GLN A 126 -3.63 -19.10 -14.76
N LEU A 127 -4.13 -19.19 -16.00
CA LEU A 127 -5.18 -20.14 -16.37
C LEU A 127 -4.66 -21.59 -16.31
N LEU A 128 -3.41 -21.82 -16.67
CA LEU A 128 -2.78 -23.13 -16.62
C LEU A 128 -2.52 -23.64 -15.18
N GLN A 129 -2.50 -22.75 -14.19
CA GLN A 129 -2.46 -23.18 -12.79
C GLN A 129 -3.74 -23.91 -12.35
N ALA A 130 -4.87 -23.68 -13.01
CA ALA A 130 -6.14 -24.39 -12.82
C ALA A 130 -6.57 -24.52 -11.34
N HIS A 131 -6.36 -23.48 -10.53
CA HIS A 131 -6.62 -23.51 -9.08
C HIS A 131 -7.91 -22.78 -8.63
N SER A 132 -8.62 -22.12 -9.55
CA SER A 132 -9.82 -21.36 -9.23
C SER A 132 -10.77 -21.27 -10.42
N SER A 133 -11.99 -20.77 -10.20
CA SER A 133 -12.89 -20.41 -11.29
C SER A 133 -12.46 -19.09 -11.93
N TYR A 134 -12.57 -18.99 -13.24
CA TYR A 134 -12.11 -17.84 -14.00
C TYR A 134 -13.25 -17.22 -14.82
N VAL A 135 -13.24 -15.90 -14.89
CA VAL A 135 -14.01 -15.13 -15.88
C VAL A 135 -13.00 -14.38 -16.74
N VAL A 136 -12.96 -14.67 -18.02
CA VAL A 136 -11.96 -14.13 -18.94
C VAL A 136 -12.66 -13.34 -20.05
N VAL A 137 -12.24 -12.09 -20.24
CA VAL A 137 -12.67 -11.27 -21.38
C VAL A 137 -11.61 -11.43 -22.48
N ASP A 138 -11.96 -12.07 -23.58
CA ASP A 138 -11.08 -12.37 -24.71
C ASP A 138 -11.64 -11.80 -26.02
N PRO A 139 -11.35 -10.54 -26.33
CA PRO A 139 -11.89 -9.88 -27.52
C PRO A 139 -11.48 -10.53 -28.85
N LYS A 140 -10.38 -11.30 -28.84
CA LYS A 140 -9.82 -11.96 -30.03
C LYS A 140 -10.16 -13.45 -30.11
N GLY A 141 -10.71 -14.04 -29.06
CA GLY A 141 -11.03 -15.46 -28.99
C GLY A 141 -9.81 -16.40 -28.93
N GLY A 142 -8.60 -15.85 -28.81
CA GLY A 142 -7.36 -16.62 -28.87
C GLY A 142 -7.05 -17.42 -27.59
N VAL A 143 -7.48 -16.93 -26.43
CA VAL A 143 -7.21 -17.55 -25.14
C VAL A 143 -7.96 -18.88 -25.01
N LEU A 144 -9.22 -18.91 -25.41
CA LEU A 144 -10.02 -20.13 -25.38
C LEU A 144 -9.40 -21.22 -26.25
N GLY A 145 -8.93 -20.88 -27.46
CA GLY A 145 -8.27 -21.83 -28.35
C GLY A 145 -6.98 -22.40 -27.78
N GLN A 146 -6.24 -21.62 -27.02
CA GLN A 146 -4.96 -22.03 -26.42
C GLN A 146 -5.12 -22.92 -25.18
N VAL A 147 -6.01 -22.56 -24.25
CA VAL A 147 -6.09 -23.21 -22.94
C VAL A 147 -7.39 -23.98 -22.71
N GLY A 148 -8.40 -23.83 -23.56
CA GLY A 148 -9.72 -24.41 -23.34
C GLY A 148 -9.70 -25.94 -23.21
N SER A 149 -9.01 -26.62 -24.12
CA SER A 149 -8.89 -28.09 -24.07
C SER A 149 -8.15 -28.59 -22.82
N PHE A 150 -7.17 -27.85 -22.35
CA PHE A 150 -6.46 -28.17 -21.10
C PHE A 150 -7.40 -28.03 -19.90
N LEU A 151 -8.11 -26.91 -19.79
CA LEU A 151 -9.06 -26.67 -18.70
C LEU A 151 -10.18 -27.70 -18.67
N GLN A 152 -10.70 -28.12 -19.84
CA GLN A 152 -11.68 -29.21 -19.91
C GLN A 152 -11.12 -30.54 -19.36
N LYS A 153 -9.87 -30.87 -19.69
CA LYS A 153 -9.20 -32.05 -19.13
C LYS A 153 -9.01 -31.96 -17.62
N CYS A 154 -8.85 -30.75 -17.07
CA CYS A 154 -8.80 -30.49 -15.63
C CYS A 154 -10.20 -30.48 -14.97
N GLY A 155 -11.29 -30.78 -15.71
CA GLY A 155 -12.64 -30.85 -15.17
C GLY A 155 -13.41 -29.53 -15.19
N TYR A 156 -12.89 -28.49 -15.82
CA TYR A 156 -13.58 -27.21 -15.91
C TYR A 156 -14.76 -27.27 -16.89
N LYS A 157 -15.88 -26.72 -16.46
CA LYS A 157 -17.04 -26.47 -17.32
C LYS A 157 -16.89 -25.10 -17.97
N ILE A 158 -16.58 -25.08 -19.26
CA ILE A 158 -16.37 -23.83 -20.00
C ILE A 158 -17.71 -23.34 -20.54
N LYS A 159 -18.02 -22.08 -20.26
CA LYS A 159 -19.17 -21.35 -20.82
C LYS A 159 -18.65 -20.17 -21.64
N VAL A 160 -19.16 -20.02 -22.85
CA VAL A 160 -18.75 -18.95 -23.77
C VAL A 160 -19.93 -18.03 -24.01
N PHE A 161 -19.73 -16.73 -23.77
CA PHE A 161 -20.65 -15.69 -24.21
C PHE A 161 -20.00 -14.93 -25.38
N ASN A 162 -20.53 -15.13 -26.58
CA ASN A 162 -20.02 -14.49 -27.78
C ASN A 162 -20.95 -13.33 -28.17
N SER A 163 -20.47 -12.10 -28.01
CA SER A 163 -21.24 -10.89 -28.33
C SER A 163 -21.13 -10.48 -29.81
N ILE A 164 -20.22 -11.10 -30.56
CA ILE A 164 -20.04 -10.82 -32.00
C ILE A 164 -20.97 -11.74 -32.84
N ASP A 165 -21.00 -13.01 -32.47
CA ASP A 165 -21.81 -14.02 -33.13
C ASP A 165 -22.64 -14.79 -32.07
N PHE A 166 -23.86 -14.35 -31.88
CA PHE A 166 -24.76 -14.95 -30.87
C PHE A 166 -25.12 -16.41 -31.16
N SER A 167 -25.00 -16.85 -32.43
CA SER A 167 -25.26 -18.27 -32.77
C SER A 167 -24.22 -19.21 -32.12
N LYS A 168 -23.05 -18.71 -31.82
CA LYS A 168 -21.96 -19.43 -31.13
C LYS A 168 -21.92 -19.17 -29.63
N SER A 169 -22.89 -18.44 -29.11
CA SER A 169 -22.97 -18.10 -27.69
C SER A 169 -23.78 -19.13 -26.92
N MET A 170 -23.37 -19.46 -25.72
CA MET A 170 -24.20 -20.23 -24.79
C MET A 170 -25.31 -19.34 -24.22
N HIS A 171 -26.48 -19.95 -24.03
CA HIS A 171 -27.59 -19.26 -23.38
C HIS A 171 -27.24 -19.00 -21.90
N TYR A 172 -27.39 -17.76 -21.47
CA TYR A 172 -27.19 -17.34 -20.09
C TYR A 172 -28.40 -16.49 -19.66
N ASN A 173 -29.12 -16.97 -18.66
CA ASN A 173 -30.18 -16.19 -18.02
C ASN A 173 -29.68 -15.70 -16.64
N PRO A 174 -29.29 -14.42 -16.51
CA PRO A 174 -28.82 -13.87 -15.23
C PRO A 174 -29.93 -13.88 -14.16
N LEU A 175 -31.20 -13.79 -14.57
CA LEU A 175 -32.32 -13.75 -13.65
C LEU A 175 -32.59 -15.09 -12.96
N SER A 176 -32.19 -16.22 -13.58
CA SER A 176 -32.34 -17.54 -12.95
C SER A 176 -31.54 -17.71 -11.67
N TYR A 177 -30.54 -16.89 -11.46
CA TYR A 177 -29.70 -16.89 -10.23
C TYR A 177 -30.17 -15.88 -9.17
N CYS A 178 -30.93 -14.86 -9.57
CA CYS A 178 -31.49 -13.87 -8.63
C CYS A 178 -32.71 -14.40 -7.85
N LEU A 179 -33.40 -15.41 -8.37
CA LEU A 179 -34.60 -15.98 -7.74
C LEU A 179 -34.30 -16.98 -6.61
N LEU A 180 -33.05 -17.27 -6.33
CA LEU A 180 -32.62 -18.18 -5.24
C LEU A 180 -32.46 -17.51 -3.89
N TYR A 181 -32.73 -16.20 -3.78
CA TYR A 181 -32.59 -15.41 -2.54
C TYR A 181 -33.90 -14.70 -2.11
N THR A 182 -35.05 -15.16 -2.55
CA THR A 182 -36.34 -14.72 -2.03
C THR A 182 -37.01 -15.79 -1.20
#